data_4dad2406382708785dcd3bad66c74fdf
#
_entry.id   4dad2406382708785dcd3bad66c74fdf
#
_cell.length_a   1.000
_cell.length_b   1.000
_cell.length_c   1.000
_cell.angle_alpha   90.00
_cell.angle_beta   90.00
_cell.angle_gamma   90.00
#
_symmetry.space_group_name_H-M   'P 1'
#
loop_
_entity.id
_entity.type
_entity.pdbx_description
1 polymer ?
#
loop_
_entity_poly.entity_id
_entity_poly.type
_entity_poly.pdbx_seq_one_letter_code
_entity_poly.pdbx_strand_id
1 'polypeptide(L)'
;TGKILEEQAAVQEAGGRIAFTSGDTFSSTTLINQHMGVLPPDVQAYLADFARRHPAAEILDYLEKARGLKVLLVGEPIIDEYMYCEAIGKSSKEPTMVVKRLSSEKFAGGILAAANHVASFCDEVACITQLGTENSHEAFIEGKLKPNVKRIYLHRKNSPTIVKRRLVENYFFLKLMEVYEINDAALSPDEDEAVCQALMEHVPKYDLVIVIDFGHSMLSERARKILRERAKFLAVNAQCNAGNLGHHALSKYPAADYMTATETEVRIESRDRHGPVRGLVQEVYEKLGCKRLIVTRGKNGCICCDSAAGAIDVPAVAGKVVDRIGAGDAFLSVSSLLAVQGAPLDVVGFTGNAAGALAVATVANRDAIDRVSYRKQIESLLK
;
A
#
# COMPACT_ATOMS: atom_id res chain seq x y z
N THR A 1 19.64 10.37 27.22
CA THR A 1 20.06 11.35 28.26
C THR A 1 20.49 10.65 29.58
N GLY A 2 19.94 9.51 29.99
CA GLY A 2 20.34 8.76 31.17
C GLY A 2 21.72 8.10 31.03
N LYS A 3 22.02 7.47 29.95
CA LYS A 3 23.30 6.77 29.71
C LYS A 3 24.54 7.68 29.76
N ILE A 4 24.44 8.91 29.29
CA ILE A 4 25.58 9.87 29.32
C ILE A 4 26.02 10.18 30.72
N LEU A 5 25.10 10.26 31.70
CA LEU A 5 25.41 10.51 33.09
C LEU A 5 26.09 9.29 33.75
N GLU A 6 25.68 8.07 33.37
CA GLU A 6 26.33 6.83 33.83
C GLU A 6 27.74 6.69 33.25
N GLU A 7 27.93 7.00 31.98
CA GLU A 7 29.23 7.00 31.33
C GLU A 7 30.17 8.08 31.92
N GLN A 8 29.61 9.24 32.22
CA GLN A 8 30.36 10.34 32.87
C GLN A 8 30.83 9.94 34.27
N ALA A 9 29.98 9.28 35.05
CA ALA A 9 30.33 8.78 36.37
C ALA A 9 31.45 7.72 36.31
N ALA A 10 31.34 6.77 35.42
CA ALA A 10 32.33 5.72 35.20
C ALA A 10 33.71 6.26 34.77
N VAL A 11 33.73 7.28 33.91
CA VAL A 11 35.00 7.93 33.49
C VAL A 11 35.62 8.73 34.63
N GLN A 12 34.80 9.41 35.46
CA GLN A 12 35.29 10.15 36.64
C GLN A 12 35.83 9.22 37.72
N GLU A 13 35.19 8.08 37.98
CA GLU A 13 35.70 7.07 38.90
C GLU A 13 37.05 6.49 38.43
N ALA A 14 37.27 6.37 37.12
CA ALA A 14 38.55 5.94 36.55
C ALA A 14 39.60 7.07 36.47
N GLY A 15 39.35 8.25 37.06
CA GLY A 15 40.27 9.39 37.03
C GLY A 15 40.33 10.15 35.70
N GLY A 16 39.40 9.89 34.81
CA GLY A 16 39.29 10.54 33.50
C GLY A 16 38.42 11.79 33.52
N ARG A 17 38.48 12.57 32.46
CA ARG A 17 37.63 13.76 32.25
C ARG A 17 36.92 13.68 30.89
N ILE A 18 35.59 13.77 30.88
CA ILE A 18 34.83 13.92 29.66
C ILE A 18 34.79 15.41 29.27
N ALA A 19 35.23 15.73 28.08
CA ALA A 19 35.07 17.05 27.48
C ALA A 19 34.01 16.99 26.42
N PHE A 20 33.00 17.86 26.52
CA PHE A 20 32.02 18.07 25.46
C PHE A 20 32.52 19.17 24.53
N THR A 21 32.64 18.88 23.23
CA THR A 21 32.94 19.90 22.26
C THR A 21 31.68 20.73 21.98
N SER A 22 31.81 22.05 22.03
CA SER A 22 30.75 22.98 21.62
C SER A 22 30.74 23.09 20.09
N GLY A 23 30.20 22.10 19.43
CA GLY A 23 29.94 22.12 17.98
C GLY A 23 28.51 21.65 17.72
N ASP A 24 27.91 22.10 16.63
CA ASP A 24 26.61 21.60 16.20
C ASP A 24 26.69 20.07 16.05
N THR A 25 25.94 19.37 16.88
CA THR A 25 25.86 17.90 16.82
C THR A 25 24.98 17.51 15.63
N PHE A 26 25.61 17.27 14.50
CA PHE A 26 24.94 16.65 13.36
C PHE A 26 24.78 15.15 13.62
N SER A 27 23.54 14.65 13.57
CA SER A 27 23.36 13.20 13.52
C SER A 27 23.93 12.68 12.19
N SER A 28 24.48 11.46 12.17
CA SER A 28 24.96 10.82 10.92
C SER A 28 23.88 10.85 9.85
N THR A 29 22.62 10.73 10.22
CA THR A 29 21.46 10.83 9.33
C THR A 29 21.32 12.25 8.73
N THR A 30 21.53 13.29 9.51
CA THR A 30 21.49 14.69 9.03
C THR A 30 22.63 14.96 8.04
N LEU A 31 23.85 14.49 8.34
CA LEU A 31 25.02 14.62 7.45
C LEU A 31 24.80 13.84 6.14
N ILE A 32 24.26 12.62 6.21
CA ILE A 32 23.95 11.83 5.03
C ILE A 32 22.87 12.52 4.18
N ASN A 33 21.80 13.01 4.79
CA ASN A 33 20.73 13.70 4.05
C ASN A 33 21.17 15.04 3.44
N GLN A 34 22.05 15.78 4.12
CA GLN A 34 22.54 17.10 3.65
C GLN A 34 23.68 17.00 2.64
N HIS A 35 24.56 16.00 2.76
CA HIS A 35 25.82 15.96 1.98
C HIS A 35 25.93 14.75 1.04
N MET A 36 25.12 13.72 1.21
CA MET A 36 25.09 12.55 0.30
C MET A 36 23.73 12.42 -0.41
N GLY A 37 23.04 13.51 -0.65
CA GLY A 37 21.77 13.73 -1.35
C GLY A 37 21.10 12.47 -1.93
N VAL A 38 20.44 11.65 -1.09
CA VAL A 38 19.67 10.48 -1.55
C VAL A 38 18.44 10.93 -2.35
N LEU A 39 17.95 12.15 -2.10
CA LEU A 39 16.79 12.73 -2.77
C LEU A 39 17.21 13.91 -3.67
N PRO A 40 16.51 14.10 -4.82
CA PRO A 40 16.71 15.24 -5.71
C PRO A 40 16.54 16.60 -4.99
N PRO A 41 17.24 17.68 -5.45
CA PRO A 41 17.17 18.99 -4.79
C PRO A 41 15.77 19.59 -4.70
N ASP A 42 14.94 19.39 -5.71
CA ASP A 42 13.54 19.82 -5.75
C ASP A 42 12.68 19.10 -4.70
N VAL A 43 12.93 17.80 -4.48
CA VAL A 43 12.27 17.02 -3.42
C VAL A 43 12.72 17.51 -2.04
N GLN A 44 14.02 17.83 -1.87
CA GLN A 44 14.52 18.38 -0.60
C GLN A 44 13.88 19.75 -0.30
N ALA A 45 13.78 20.62 -1.30
CA ALA A 45 13.12 21.92 -1.16
C ALA A 45 11.63 21.77 -0.78
N TYR A 46 10.93 20.82 -1.43
CA TYR A 46 9.55 20.49 -1.09
C TYR A 46 9.42 20.03 0.37
N LEU A 47 10.27 19.10 0.82
CA LEU A 47 10.24 18.56 2.18
C LEU A 47 10.52 19.63 3.23
N ALA A 48 11.47 20.54 2.96
CA ALA A 48 11.77 21.66 3.85
C ALA A 48 10.58 22.63 3.98
N ASP A 49 9.86 22.91 2.88
CA ASP A 49 8.64 23.73 2.93
C ASP A 49 7.50 22.99 3.62
N PHE A 50 7.32 21.71 3.30
CA PHE A 50 6.29 20.85 3.90
C PHE A 50 6.47 20.71 5.42
N ALA A 51 7.72 20.52 5.92
CA ALA A 51 8.03 20.41 7.34
C ALA A 51 7.70 21.68 8.12
N ARG A 52 7.80 22.87 7.48
CA ARG A 52 7.40 24.15 8.10
C ARG A 52 5.89 24.26 8.27
N ARG A 53 5.11 23.73 7.31
CA ARG A 53 3.64 23.75 7.34
C ARG A 53 3.07 22.64 8.20
N HIS A 54 3.71 21.47 8.18
CA HIS A 54 3.28 20.24 8.85
C HIS A 54 4.45 19.62 9.61
N PRO A 55 4.67 20.01 10.86
CA PRO A 55 5.71 19.41 11.70
C PRO A 55 5.53 17.89 11.84
N ALA A 56 6.63 17.14 11.91
CA ALA A 56 6.59 15.68 12.06
C ALA A 56 5.69 15.22 13.23
N ALA A 57 5.66 15.97 14.34
CA ALA A 57 4.82 15.68 15.48
C ALA A 57 3.32 15.65 15.15
N GLU A 58 2.84 16.55 14.29
CA GLU A 58 1.45 16.59 13.83
C GLU A 58 1.09 15.30 13.06
N ILE A 59 1.96 14.89 12.14
CA ILE A 59 1.75 13.67 11.34
C ILE A 59 1.78 12.42 12.23
N LEU A 60 2.69 12.39 13.19
CA LEU A 60 2.79 11.29 14.13
C LEU A 60 1.58 11.22 15.07
N ASP A 61 0.95 12.34 15.40
CA ASP A 61 -0.28 12.37 16.20
C ASP A 61 -1.46 11.70 15.46
N TYR A 62 -1.61 11.91 14.15
CA TYR A 62 -2.59 11.16 13.34
C TYR A 62 -2.34 9.64 13.41
N LEU A 63 -1.08 9.21 13.35
CA LEU A 63 -0.73 7.79 13.44
C LEU A 63 -0.98 7.21 14.85
N GLU A 64 -0.78 8.00 15.91
CA GLU A 64 -1.14 7.60 17.28
C GLU A 64 -2.65 7.47 17.44
N LYS A 65 -3.42 8.44 16.94
CA LYS A 65 -4.89 8.41 16.98
C LYS A 65 -5.48 7.27 16.16
N ALA A 66 -4.80 6.86 15.08
CA ALA A 66 -5.22 5.72 14.26
C ALA A 66 -5.34 4.40 15.05
N ARG A 67 -4.68 4.25 16.18
CA ARG A 67 -4.79 3.06 17.06
C ARG A 67 -6.23 2.79 17.47
N GLY A 68 -7.00 3.83 17.76
CA GLY A 68 -8.39 3.72 18.20
C GLY A 68 -9.39 3.48 17.06
N LEU A 69 -8.96 3.52 15.79
CA LEU A 69 -9.86 3.28 14.66
C LEU A 69 -10.20 1.80 14.53
N LYS A 70 -11.47 1.54 14.28
CA LYS A 70 -11.96 0.21 13.86
C LYS A 70 -11.92 0.17 12.34
N VAL A 71 -11.07 -0.69 11.77
CA VAL A 71 -10.84 -0.75 10.32
C VAL A 71 -11.28 -2.10 9.76
N LEU A 72 -12.12 -2.06 8.73
CA LEU A 72 -12.51 -3.21 7.93
C LEU A 72 -11.83 -3.16 6.57
N LEU A 73 -11.15 -4.24 6.20
CA LEU A 73 -10.62 -4.44 4.86
C LEU A 73 -11.50 -5.40 4.09
N VAL A 74 -11.76 -5.11 2.83
CA VAL A 74 -12.59 -5.95 1.94
C VAL A 74 -11.90 -6.08 0.60
N GLY A 75 -11.71 -7.30 0.11
CA GLY A 75 -11.10 -7.53 -1.21
C GLY A 75 -10.55 -8.92 -1.41
N GLU A 76 -9.95 -9.14 -2.59
CA GLU A 76 -9.41 -10.44 -2.94
C GLU A 76 -8.06 -10.73 -2.27
N PRO A 77 -7.89 -11.96 -1.74
CA PRO A 77 -6.60 -12.43 -1.25
C PRO A 77 -5.72 -12.80 -2.45
N ILE A 78 -4.47 -12.42 -2.42
CA ILE A 78 -3.50 -12.83 -3.44
C ILE A 78 -2.33 -13.53 -2.75
N ILE A 79 -2.00 -14.72 -3.24
CA ILE A 79 -0.74 -15.37 -2.90
C ILE A 79 0.27 -15.00 -3.99
N ASP A 80 1.18 -14.10 -3.66
CA ASP A 80 2.29 -13.77 -4.54
C ASP A 80 3.38 -14.85 -4.39
N GLU A 81 3.59 -15.68 -5.41
CA GLU A 81 4.62 -16.72 -5.41
C GLU A 81 5.76 -16.31 -6.34
N TYR A 82 6.96 -16.13 -5.76
CA TYR A 82 8.17 -15.86 -6.51
C TYR A 82 8.95 -17.17 -6.70
N MET A 83 9.06 -17.59 -7.95
CA MET A 83 9.86 -18.74 -8.34
C MET A 83 11.19 -18.22 -8.87
N TYR A 84 12.22 -18.33 -8.06
CA TYR A 84 13.58 -17.93 -8.43
C TYR A 84 14.18 -18.93 -9.40
N CYS A 85 14.65 -18.43 -10.52
CA CYS A 85 15.11 -19.22 -11.66
C CYS A 85 16.47 -18.77 -12.17
N GLU A 86 17.15 -19.70 -12.84
CA GLU A 86 18.32 -19.46 -13.67
C GLU A 86 17.93 -19.65 -15.13
N ALA A 87 18.17 -18.65 -15.99
CA ALA A 87 17.95 -18.78 -17.42
C ALA A 87 19.07 -19.63 -18.04
N ILE A 88 18.73 -20.82 -18.55
CA ILE A 88 19.74 -21.75 -19.10
C ILE A 88 19.79 -21.75 -20.63
N GLY A 89 18.92 -21.01 -21.29
CA GLY A 89 18.96 -20.80 -22.73
C GLY A 89 17.66 -21.11 -23.45
N LYS A 90 17.76 -21.43 -24.74
CA LYS A 90 16.63 -21.74 -25.62
C LYS A 90 16.43 -23.25 -25.70
N SER A 91 15.17 -23.69 -25.75
CA SER A 91 14.82 -25.08 -26.06
C SER A 91 15.38 -25.51 -27.41
N SER A 92 15.86 -26.76 -27.51
CA SER A 92 16.31 -27.30 -28.79
C SER A 92 15.19 -27.59 -29.77
N LYS A 93 13.97 -27.77 -29.30
CA LYS A 93 12.79 -28.14 -30.12
C LYS A 93 11.90 -26.96 -30.49
N GLU A 94 11.74 -25.98 -29.58
CA GLU A 94 10.83 -24.85 -29.73
C GLU A 94 11.54 -23.53 -29.46
N PRO A 95 11.12 -22.39 -30.03
CA PRO A 95 11.71 -21.08 -29.78
C PRO A 95 11.29 -20.51 -28.41
N THR A 96 11.42 -21.31 -27.35
CA THR A 96 11.03 -20.94 -26.00
C THR A 96 12.26 -20.84 -25.09
N MET A 97 12.20 -19.89 -24.13
CA MET A 97 13.20 -19.77 -23.08
C MET A 97 13.04 -20.92 -22.08
N VAL A 98 14.15 -21.53 -21.70
CA VAL A 98 14.20 -22.55 -20.65
C VAL A 98 14.81 -21.96 -19.40
N VAL A 99 14.12 -22.09 -18.29
CA VAL A 99 14.60 -21.69 -16.98
C VAL A 99 14.68 -22.89 -16.04
N LYS A 100 15.71 -22.94 -15.22
CA LYS A 100 15.86 -23.93 -14.15
C LYS A 100 15.38 -23.32 -12.84
N ARG A 101 14.38 -23.94 -12.21
CA ARG A 101 13.92 -23.53 -10.88
C ARG A 101 15.01 -23.78 -9.84
N LEU A 102 15.31 -22.76 -9.03
CA LEU A 102 16.23 -22.83 -7.90
C LEU A 102 15.47 -22.95 -6.57
N SER A 103 14.52 -22.04 -6.33
CA SER A 103 13.71 -22.00 -5.11
C SER A 103 12.37 -21.31 -5.37
N SER A 104 11.50 -21.28 -4.37
CA SER A 104 10.29 -20.44 -4.40
C SER A 104 9.97 -19.91 -3.02
N GLU A 105 9.35 -18.73 -2.98
CA GLU A 105 8.89 -18.06 -1.77
C GLU A 105 7.48 -17.53 -2.00
N LYS A 106 6.62 -17.60 -0.98
CA LYS A 106 5.24 -17.10 -1.05
C LYS A 106 5.04 -15.92 -0.10
N PHE A 107 4.32 -14.93 -0.57
CA PHE A 107 3.97 -13.73 0.18
C PHE A 107 2.46 -13.56 0.23
N ALA A 108 1.96 -13.02 1.35
CA ALA A 108 0.57 -12.59 1.48
C ALA A 108 0.41 -11.23 0.81
N GLY A 109 -0.24 -11.20 -0.36
CA GLY A 109 -0.47 -10.02 -1.18
C GLY A 109 -1.93 -9.59 -1.20
N GLY A 110 -2.22 -8.56 -1.98
CA GLY A 110 -3.56 -7.99 -2.10
C GLY A 110 -4.11 -7.53 -0.76
N ILE A 111 -5.37 -7.88 -0.46
CA ILE A 111 -6.01 -7.47 0.78
C ILE A 111 -5.28 -7.96 2.04
N LEU A 112 -4.56 -9.09 1.96
CA LEU A 112 -3.81 -9.65 3.08
C LEU A 112 -2.61 -8.76 3.47
N ALA A 113 -1.89 -8.23 2.47
CA ALA A 113 -0.81 -7.29 2.69
C ALA A 113 -1.34 -5.99 3.33
N ALA A 114 -2.41 -5.44 2.77
CA ALA A 114 -3.06 -4.26 3.31
C ALA A 114 -3.54 -4.45 4.74
N ALA A 115 -4.14 -5.61 5.07
CA ALA A 115 -4.55 -5.95 6.42
C ALA A 115 -3.37 -5.93 7.40
N ASN A 116 -2.23 -6.49 7.01
CA ASN A 116 -1.02 -6.48 7.81
C ASN A 116 -0.42 -5.08 7.97
N HIS A 117 -0.47 -4.23 6.92
CA HIS A 117 -0.04 -2.83 7.03
C HIS A 117 -0.90 -2.07 8.03
N VAL A 118 -2.23 -2.14 7.89
CA VAL A 118 -3.18 -1.46 8.79
C VAL A 118 -3.07 -1.97 10.22
N ALA A 119 -2.91 -3.27 10.41
CA ALA A 119 -2.74 -3.90 11.72
C ALA A 119 -1.44 -3.51 12.45
N SER A 120 -0.50 -2.84 11.78
CA SER A 120 0.66 -2.22 12.41
C SER A 120 0.30 -0.91 13.13
N PHE A 121 -0.80 -0.26 12.75
CA PHE A 121 -1.18 1.06 13.25
C PHE A 121 -2.48 1.05 14.05
N CYS A 122 -3.40 0.11 13.81
CA CYS A 122 -4.71 0.01 14.44
C CYS A 122 -4.80 -1.23 15.32
N ASP A 123 -5.43 -1.09 16.48
CA ASP A 123 -5.58 -2.19 17.45
C ASP A 123 -6.74 -3.14 17.03
N GLU A 124 -7.81 -2.63 16.36
CA GLU A 124 -8.97 -3.41 15.92
C GLU A 124 -9.09 -3.40 14.39
N VAL A 125 -8.70 -4.50 13.75
CA VAL A 125 -8.73 -4.68 12.30
C VAL A 125 -9.50 -5.95 11.95
N ALA A 126 -10.35 -5.89 10.93
CA ALA A 126 -10.99 -7.08 10.35
C ALA A 126 -10.77 -7.13 8.84
N CYS A 127 -10.78 -8.34 8.29
CA CYS A 127 -10.61 -8.58 6.87
C CYS A 127 -11.70 -9.55 6.38
N ILE A 128 -12.56 -9.06 5.46
CA ILE A 128 -13.49 -9.90 4.70
C ILE A 128 -12.83 -10.25 3.38
N THR A 129 -12.63 -11.52 3.13
CA THR A 129 -12.02 -12.00 1.91
C THR A 129 -12.59 -13.35 1.49
N GLN A 130 -12.41 -13.72 0.20
CA GLN A 130 -12.97 -14.95 -0.33
C GLN A 130 -11.85 -15.92 -0.73
N LEU A 131 -11.80 -17.09 -0.10
CA LEU A 131 -10.87 -18.17 -0.41
C LEU A 131 -11.51 -19.16 -1.38
N GLY A 132 -10.70 -19.80 -2.21
CA GLY A 132 -11.17 -20.93 -2.99
C GLY A 132 -11.31 -22.21 -2.15
N THR A 133 -12.22 -23.12 -2.54
CA THR A 133 -12.31 -24.45 -1.93
C THR A 133 -11.24 -25.41 -2.47
N GLU A 134 -10.66 -25.11 -3.64
CA GLU A 134 -9.53 -25.83 -4.20
C GLU A 134 -8.24 -25.04 -3.94
N ASN A 135 -7.21 -25.67 -3.38
CA ASN A 135 -5.96 -24.97 -3.01
C ASN A 135 -6.24 -23.68 -2.20
N SER A 136 -6.97 -23.79 -1.10
CA SER A 136 -7.41 -22.63 -0.31
C SER A 136 -6.26 -21.77 0.23
N HIS A 137 -5.09 -22.36 0.43
CA HIS A 137 -3.94 -21.73 1.10
C HIS A 137 -4.25 -21.16 2.49
N GLU A 138 -5.35 -21.56 3.12
CA GLU A 138 -5.83 -21.00 4.38
C GLU A 138 -4.79 -21.08 5.48
N ALA A 139 -4.14 -22.24 5.67
CA ALA A 139 -3.09 -22.40 6.67
C ALA A 139 -1.89 -21.44 6.45
N PHE A 140 -1.54 -21.18 5.18
CA PHE A 140 -0.52 -20.18 4.85
C PHE A 140 -0.98 -18.77 5.22
N ILE A 141 -2.21 -18.41 4.87
CA ILE A 141 -2.81 -17.08 5.15
C ILE A 141 -2.88 -16.87 6.67
N GLU A 142 -3.35 -17.88 7.43
CA GLU A 142 -3.38 -17.84 8.90
C GLU A 142 -2.00 -17.55 9.51
N GLY A 143 -0.97 -18.20 8.99
CA GLY A 143 0.41 -18.02 9.46
C GLY A 143 1.04 -16.67 9.07
N LYS A 144 0.42 -15.94 8.12
CA LYS A 144 0.95 -14.66 7.63
C LYS A 144 0.20 -13.43 8.14
N LEU A 145 -1.07 -13.55 8.50
CA LEU A 145 -1.84 -12.45 9.05
C LEU A 145 -1.47 -12.17 10.51
N LYS A 146 -1.36 -10.89 10.86
CA LYS A 146 -1.09 -10.45 12.23
C LYS A 146 -2.22 -10.91 13.19
N PRO A 147 -1.89 -11.18 14.48
CA PRO A 147 -2.86 -11.70 15.45
C PRO A 147 -4.06 -10.79 15.69
N ASN A 148 -3.90 -9.48 15.56
CA ASN A 148 -4.96 -8.48 15.75
C ASN A 148 -5.86 -8.28 14.51
N VAL A 149 -5.68 -9.08 13.44
CA VAL A 149 -6.58 -9.12 12.28
C VAL A 149 -7.66 -10.18 12.52
N LYS A 150 -8.91 -9.77 12.71
CA LYS A 150 -10.07 -10.65 12.70
C LYS A 150 -10.35 -11.12 11.27
N ARG A 151 -10.35 -12.43 11.04
CA ARG A 151 -10.53 -13.03 9.72
C ARG A 151 -12.02 -13.37 9.52
N ILE A 152 -12.56 -13.02 8.36
CA ILE A 152 -13.92 -13.35 7.93
C ILE A 152 -13.78 -13.92 6.52
N TYR A 153 -13.63 -15.26 6.47
CA TYR A 153 -13.45 -15.98 5.23
C TYR A 153 -14.79 -16.42 4.64
N LEU A 154 -14.99 -16.08 3.39
CA LEU A 154 -16.02 -16.62 2.52
C LEU A 154 -15.36 -17.63 1.60
N HIS A 155 -16.11 -18.63 1.12
CA HIS A 155 -15.54 -19.68 0.28
C HIS A 155 -16.20 -19.72 -1.09
N ARG A 156 -15.38 -19.78 -2.13
CA ARG A 156 -15.79 -19.93 -3.51
C ARG A 156 -15.62 -21.39 -3.92
N LYS A 157 -16.74 -22.03 -4.32
CA LYS A 157 -16.75 -23.45 -4.70
C LYS A 157 -16.03 -23.66 -6.03
N ASN A 158 -15.36 -24.79 -6.16
CA ASN A 158 -14.67 -25.22 -7.40
C ASN A 158 -13.73 -24.12 -7.96
N SER A 159 -13.04 -23.45 -7.06
CA SER A 159 -12.16 -22.33 -7.39
C SER A 159 -10.90 -22.38 -6.53
N PRO A 160 -9.72 -22.05 -7.07
CA PRO A 160 -8.54 -21.83 -6.26
C PRO A 160 -8.61 -20.46 -5.56
N THR A 161 -7.89 -20.33 -4.44
CA THR A 161 -7.48 -19.01 -3.96
C THR A 161 -6.48 -18.42 -4.96
N ILE A 162 -6.58 -17.13 -5.22
CA ILE A 162 -5.77 -16.47 -6.27
C ILE A 162 -4.27 -16.61 -5.98
N VAL A 163 -3.54 -17.19 -6.94
CA VAL A 163 -2.08 -17.24 -6.92
C VAL A 163 -1.54 -16.49 -8.13
N LYS A 164 -0.67 -15.51 -7.89
CA LYS A 164 0.11 -14.82 -8.94
C LYS A 164 1.55 -15.27 -8.83
N ARG A 165 1.93 -16.23 -9.68
CA ARG A 165 3.28 -16.81 -9.72
C ARG A 165 4.15 -16.00 -10.66
N ARG A 166 5.32 -15.54 -10.16
CA ARG A 166 6.31 -14.80 -10.93
C ARG A 166 7.59 -15.61 -11.05
N LEU A 167 8.00 -15.84 -12.29
CA LEU A 167 9.34 -16.41 -12.58
C LEU A 167 10.33 -15.25 -12.52
N VAL A 168 11.28 -15.34 -11.59
CA VAL A 168 12.24 -14.27 -11.32
C VAL A 168 13.65 -14.81 -11.59
N GLU A 169 14.36 -14.18 -12.51
CA GLU A 169 15.78 -14.44 -12.71
C GLU A 169 16.54 -14.02 -11.45
N ASN A 170 17.30 -14.96 -10.88
CA ASN A 170 17.81 -14.84 -9.51
C ASN A 170 18.96 -13.83 -9.38
N TYR A 171 19.78 -13.63 -10.41
CA TYR A 171 20.99 -12.79 -10.33
C TYR A 171 20.64 -11.29 -10.41
N PHE A 172 19.82 -10.90 -11.41
CA PHE A 172 19.41 -9.51 -11.62
C PHE A 172 18.05 -9.17 -10.99
N PHE A 173 17.38 -10.13 -10.36
CA PHE A 173 16.02 -9.98 -9.85
C PHE A 173 15.03 -9.53 -10.94
N LEU A 174 15.16 -10.07 -12.14
CA LEU A 174 14.35 -9.70 -13.29
C LEU A 174 13.12 -10.61 -13.40
N LYS A 175 11.93 -10.03 -13.42
CA LYS A 175 10.67 -10.78 -13.64
C LYS A 175 10.57 -11.17 -15.12
N LEU A 176 10.61 -12.47 -15.40
CA LEU A 176 10.59 -13.03 -16.75
C LEU A 176 9.17 -13.27 -17.26
N MET A 177 8.30 -13.77 -16.39
CA MET A 177 6.93 -14.17 -16.73
C MET A 177 6.07 -14.21 -15.47
N GLU A 178 4.76 -14.01 -15.65
CA GLU A 178 3.76 -14.23 -14.61
C GLU A 178 2.76 -15.29 -15.06
N VAL A 179 2.36 -16.16 -14.13
CA VAL A 179 1.32 -17.18 -14.31
C VAL A 179 0.29 -16.98 -13.22
N TYR A 180 -0.97 -16.82 -13.60
CA TYR A 180 -2.06 -16.62 -12.66
C TYR A 180 -2.92 -17.88 -12.53
N GLU A 181 -3.18 -18.31 -11.30
CA GLU A 181 -4.21 -19.27 -10.96
C GLU A 181 -5.39 -18.48 -10.39
N ILE A 182 -6.42 -18.30 -11.21
CA ILE A 182 -7.58 -17.48 -10.88
C ILE A 182 -8.85 -18.10 -11.50
N ASN A 183 -9.98 -17.78 -10.89
CA ASN A 183 -11.29 -17.99 -11.49
C ASN A 183 -11.99 -16.63 -11.59
N ASP A 184 -12.08 -16.07 -12.80
CA ASP A 184 -12.67 -14.76 -13.09
C ASP A 184 -14.17 -14.83 -13.40
N ALA A 185 -14.80 -16.01 -13.35
CA ALA A 185 -16.23 -16.13 -13.60
C ALA A 185 -17.03 -15.31 -12.55
N ALA A 186 -18.21 -14.85 -12.90
CA ALA A 186 -19.09 -14.20 -11.93
C ALA A 186 -19.41 -15.17 -10.77
N LEU A 187 -19.64 -14.61 -9.58
CA LEU A 187 -20.11 -15.40 -8.43
C LEU A 187 -21.46 -16.04 -8.74
N SER A 188 -21.69 -17.22 -8.22
CA SER A 188 -23.03 -17.79 -8.17
C SER A 188 -23.95 -16.91 -7.29
N PRO A 189 -25.29 -16.98 -7.45
CA PRO A 189 -26.21 -16.20 -6.61
C PRO A 189 -26.00 -16.43 -5.11
N ASP A 190 -25.71 -17.66 -4.69
CA ASP A 190 -25.50 -18.01 -3.28
C ASP A 190 -24.18 -17.42 -2.74
N GLU A 191 -23.12 -17.42 -3.55
CA GLU A 191 -21.83 -16.81 -3.20
C GLU A 191 -21.94 -15.30 -3.12
N ASP A 192 -22.64 -14.65 -4.07
CA ASP A 192 -22.89 -13.20 -4.02
C ASP A 192 -23.75 -12.83 -2.79
N GLU A 193 -24.79 -13.62 -2.48
CA GLU A 193 -25.60 -13.41 -1.29
C GLU A 193 -24.75 -13.50 -0.02
N ALA A 194 -23.86 -14.48 0.08
CA ALA A 194 -22.98 -14.64 1.23
C ALA A 194 -22.04 -13.43 1.41
N VAL A 195 -21.47 -12.92 0.30
CA VAL A 195 -20.67 -11.69 0.32
C VAL A 195 -21.51 -10.50 0.79
N CYS A 196 -22.68 -10.30 0.20
CA CYS A 196 -23.57 -9.19 0.56
C CYS A 196 -24.03 -9.24 2.02
N GLN A 197 -24.36 -10.42 2.56
CA GLN A 197 -24.73 -10.59 3.97
C GLN A 197 -23.58 -10.25 4.91
N ALA A 198 -22.36 -10.73 4.61
CA ALA A 198 -21.18 -10.38 5.39
C ALA A 198 -20.93 -8.86 5.40
N LEU A 199 -21.06 -8.20 4.24
CA LEU A 199 -20.94 -6.75 4.14
C LEU A 199 -22.02 -6.01 4.93
N MET A 200 -23.29 -6.41 4.80
CA MET A 200 -24.39 -5.80 5.57
C MET A 200 -24.20 -5.94 7.07
N GLU A 201 -23.68 -7.06 7.54
CA GLU A 201 -23.44 -7.30 8.96
C GLU A 201 -22.25 -6.49 9.50
N HIS A 202 -21.17 -6.39 8.75
CA HIS A 202 -19.90 -5.91 9.29
C HIS A 202 -19.62 -4.44 8.96
N VAL A 203 -19.88 -3.97 7.74
CA VAL A 203 -19.53 -2.61 7.27
C VAL A 203 -19.96 -1.49 8.23
N PRO A 204 -21.20 -1.46 8.79
CA PRO A 204 -21.61 -0.37 9.67
C PRO A 204 -20.89 -0.31 11.02
N LYS A 205 -20.19 -1.38 11.41
CA LYS A 205 -19.53 -1.50 12.73
C LYS A 205 -18.15 -0.82 12.76
N TYR A 206 -17.60 -0.47 11.59
CA TYR A 206 -16.25 0.06 11.45
C TYR A 206 -16.24 1.55 11.10
N ASP A 207 -15.19 2.23 11.51
CA ASP A 207 -15.03 3.67 11.27
C ASP A 207 -14.45 3.93 9.88
N LEU A 208 -13.63 3.02 9.40
CA LEU A 208 -13.02 3.03 8.08
C LEU A 208 -13.19 1.68 7.38
N VAL A 209 -13.67 1.71 6.15
CA VAL A 209 -13.71 0.55 5.26
C VAL A 209 -12.74 0.77 4.12
N ILE A 210 -11.73 -0.08 3.99
CA ILE A 210 -10.74 -0.07 2.90
C ILE A 210 -11.10 -1.19 1.93
N VAL A 211 -11.37 -0.82 0.68
CA VAL A 211 -11.65 -1.77 -0.40
C VAL A 211 -10.46 -1.81 -1.35
N ILE A 212 -9.94 -3.02 -1.59
CA ILE A 212 -8.98 -3.28 -2.66
C ILE A 212 -9.61 -4.31 -3.60
N ASP A 213 -10.12 -3.80 -4.71
CA ASP A 213 -10.83 -4.58 -5.73
C ASP A 213 -9.90 -4.83 -6.92
N PHE A 214 -9.37 -6.05 -7.02
CA PHE A 214 -8.53 -6.47 -8.15
C PHE A 214 -9.34 -6.91 -9.37
N GLY A 215 -10.67 -6.87 -9.28
CA GLY A 215 -11.57 -7.22 -10.37
C GLY A 215 -11.61 -8.70 -10.70
N HIS A 216 -11.37 -9.57 -9.73
CA HIS A 216 -11.49 -11.02 -9.87
C HIS A 216 -12.84 -11.54 -9.37
N SER A 217 -13.88 -10.71 -9.51
CA SER A 217 -15.30 -11.03 -9.33
C SER A 217 -15.81 -11.18 -7.88
N MET A 218 -15.01 -10.91 -6.84
CA MET A 218 -15.50 -10.98 -5.46
C MET A 218 -16.60 -9.93 -5.17
N LEU A 219 -16.49 -8.73 -5.76
CA LEU A 219 -17.38 -7.62 -5.47
C LEU A 219 -18.33 -7.34 -6.63
N SER A 220 -19.55 -7.88 -6.53
CA SER A 220 -20.64 -7.60 -7.45
C SER A 220 -21.09 -6.13 -7.39
N GLU A 221 -21.94 -5.69 -8.31
CA GLU A 221 -22.55 -4.36 -8.26
C GLU A 221 -23.37 -4.17 -6.96
N ARG A 222 -24.08 -5.20 -6.52
CA ARG A 222 -24.84 -5.22 -5.26
C ARG A 222 -23.91 -5.05 -4.06
N ALA A 223 -22.81 -5.79 -4.02
CA ALA A 223 -21.80 -5.67 -2.97
C ALA A 223 -21.21 -4.26 -2.90
N ARG A 224 -20.83 -3.67 -4.05
CA ARG A 224 -20.33 -2.29 -4.13
C ARG A 224 -21.36 -1.25 -3.67
N LYS A 225 -22.64 -1.46 -3.99
CA LYS A 225 -23.72 -0.61 -3.50
C LYS A 225 -23.83 -0.65 -1.98
N ILE A 226 -23.77 -1.83 -1.36
CA ILE A 226 -23.79 -1.99 0.11
C ILE A 226 -22.60 -1.25 0.75
N LEU A 227 -21.40 -1.41 0.22
CA LEU A 227 -20.20 -0.72 0.70
C LEU A 227 -20.41 0.80 0.70
N ARG A 228 -20.88 1.36 -0.41
CA ARG A 228 -21.12 2.80 -0.55
C ARG A 228 -22.20 3.33 0.38
N GLU A 229 -23.29 2.57 0.59
CA GLU A 229 -24.45 3.02 1.38
C GLU A 229 -24.26 2.83 2.89
N ARG A 230 -23.37 1.91 3.30
CA ARG A 230 -23.25 1.48 4.70
C ARG A 230 -21.94 1.87 5.37
N ALA A 231 -20.89 2.17 4.61
CA ALA A 231 -19.63 2.59 5.19
C ALA A 231 -19.76 4.00 5.78
N LYS A 232 -19.19 4.22 6.96
CA LYS A 232 -19.06 5.55 7.57
C LYS A 232 -18.01 6.38 6.81
N PHE A 233 -16.91 5.73 6.41
CA PHE A 233 -15.89 6.28 5.53
C PHE A 233 -15.39 5.15 4.61
N LEU A 234 -15.48 5.37 3.30
CA LEU A 234 -15.13 4.40 2.27
C LEU A 234 -13.85 4.82 1.54
N ALA A 235 -12.77 4.07 1.73
CA ALA A 235 -11.53 4.20 0.98
C ALA A 235 -11.42 3.08 -0.06
N VAL A 236 -11.10 3.41 -1.32
CA VAL A 236 -11.14 2.45 -2.42
C VAL A 236 -9.88 2.52 -3.28
N ASN A 237 -9.38 1.36 -3.68
CA ASN A 237 -8.52 1.16 -4.84
C ASN A 237 -9.16 0.10 -5.74
N ALA A 238 -9.57 0.49 -6.95
CA ALA A 238 -10.03 -0.41 -7.99
C ALA A 238 -8.90 -0.62 -8.98
N GLN A 239 -8.23 -1.77 -8.90
CA GLN A 239 -6.95 -1.99 -9.56
C GLN A 239 -7.10 -2.70 -10.90
N CYS A 240 -6.58 -2.08 -11.98
CA CYS A 240 -6.43 -2.75 -13.26
C CYS A 240 -5.23 -3.70 -13.25
N ASN A 241 -5.42 -4.86 -13.86
CA ASN A 241 -4.36 -5.86 -14.06
C ASN A 241 -4.46 -6.47 -15.47
N ALA A 242 -3.54 -7.39 -15.81
CA ALA A 242 -3.50 -7.98 -17.15
C ALA A 242 -4.79 -8.71 -17.56
N GLY A 243 -5.50 -9.32 -16.59
CA GLY A 243 -6.72 -10.08 -16.86
C GLY A 243 -7.96 -9.21 -17.05
N ASN A 244 -7.97 -7.96 -16.55
CA ASN A 244 -9.16 -7.10 -16.57
C ASN A 244 -8.92 -5.71 -17.18
N LEU A 245 -7.82 -5.52 -17.89
CA LEU A 245 -7.40 -4.22 -18.43
C LEU A 245 -8.52 -3.61 -19.32
N GLY A 246 -8.99 -2.42 -18.94
CA GLY A 246 -10.08 -1.71 -19.59
C GLY A 246 -11.49 -2.17 -19.21
N HIS A 247 -11.65 -3.27 -18.49
CA HIS A 247 -12.96 -3.77 -18.02
C HIS A 247 -13.22 -3.49 -16.52
N HIS A 248 -12.18 -3.14 -15.78
CA HIS A 248 -12.28 -2.78 -14.36
C HIS A 248 -11.95 -1.30 -14.18
N ALA A 249 -12.98 -0.48 -14.09
CA ALA A 249 -12.88 0.97 -14.09
C ALA A 249 -13.10 1.57 -12.70
N LEU A 250 -12.51 2.75 -12.45
CA LEU A 250 -12.68 3.52 -11.20
C LEU A 250 -14.15 3.91 -10.98
N SER A 251 -14.89 4.16 -12.07
CA SER A 251 -16.31 4.52 -12.06
C SER A 251 -17.25 3.43 -11.50
N LYS A 252 -16.74 2.23 -11.20
CA LYS A 252 -17.48 1.23 -10.42
C LYS A 252 -17.71 1.66 -8.96
N TYR A 253 -16.96 2.65 -8.45
CA TYR A 253 -17.05 3.16 -7.08
C TYR A 253 -17.30 4.67 -7.05
N PRO A 254 -18.44 5.16 -7.56
CA PRO A 254 -18.74 6.59 -7.52
C PRO A 254 -18.97 7.04 -6.08
N ALA A 255 -18.63 8.31 -5.81
CA ALA A 255 -18.87 8.96 -4.53
C ALA A 255 -18.16 8.29 -3.32
N ALA A 256 -17.02 7.61 -3.51
CA ALA A 256 -16.18 7.18 -2.40
C ALA A 256 -15.64 8.39 -1.60
N ASP A 257 -15.40 8.23 -0.30
CA ASP A 257 -14.81 9.29 0.51
C ASP A 257 -13.34 9.53 0.15
N TYR A 258 -12.61 8.45 -0.15
CA TYR A 258 -11.21 8.48 -0.54
C TYR A 258 -10.93 7.42 -1.61
N MET A 259 -10.28 7.82 -2.69
CA MET A 259 -9.89 6.90 -3.74
C MET A 259 -8.42 7.06 -4.08
N THR A 260 -7.73 5.94 -4.26
CA THR A 260 -6.40 5.92 -4.86
C THR A 260 -6.44 5.22 -6.21
N ALA A 261 -5.66 5.71 -7.15
CA ALA A 261 -5.50 5.12 -8.47
C ALA A 261 -4.07 5.32 -8.96
N THR A 262 -3.68 4.59 -10.00
CA THR A 262 -2.46 4.86 -10.76
C THR A 262 -2.74 5.81 -11.93
N GLU A 263 -1.70 6.47 -12.45
CA GLU A 263 -1.83 7.27 -13.67
C GLU A 263 -2.41 6.44 -14.83
N THR A 264 -2.05 5.16 -14.94
CA THR A 264 -2.57 4.26 -15.98
C THR A 264 -4.08 4.06 -15.84
N GLU A 265 -4.59 3.86 -14.64
CA GLU A 265 -6.02 3.68 -14.38
C GLU A 265 -6.82 4.95 -14.69
N VAL A 266 -6.26 6.13 -14.36
CA VAL A 266 -6.87 7.42 -14.74
C VAL A 266 -6.93 7.57 -16.25
N ARG A 267 -5.87 7.23 -16.98
CA ARG A 267 -5.85 7.26 -18.45
C ARG A 267 -6.86 6.30 -19.08
N ILE A 268 -7.05 5.13 -18.49
CA ILE A 268 -8.08 4.16 -18.92
C ILE A 268 -9.47 4.73 -18.65
N GLU A 269 -9.71 5.33 -17.47
CA GLU A 269 -11.01 5.90 -17.10
C GLU A 269 -11.40 7.10 -17.99
N SER A 270 -10.45 7.98 -18.29
CA SER A 270 -10.66 9.13 -19.19
C SER A 270 -10.63 8.76 -20.68
N ARG A 271 -10.19 7.54 -21.03
CA ARG A 271 -9.95 7.09 -22.41
C ARG A 271 -8.98 8.00 -23.17
N ASP A 272 -8.08 8.66 -22.45
CA ASP A 272 -7.05 9.51 -23.04
C ASP A 272 -5.66 9.04 -22.64
N ARG A 273 -4.93 8.53 -23.63
CA ARG A 273 -3.58 8.01 -23.46
C ARG A 273 -2.51 9.11 -23.36
N HIS A 274 -2.73 10.28 -23.95
CA HIS A 274 -1.69 11.27 -24.21
C HIS A 274 -1.92 12.64 -23.58
N GLY A 275 -3.12 12.90 -23.08
CA GLY A 275 -3.47 14.16 -22.43
C GLY A 275 -2.62 14.48 -21.19
N PRO A 276 -2.53 15.75 -20.81
CA PRO A 276 -1.80 16.19 -19.62
C PRO A 276 -2.44 15.59 -18.37
N VAL A 277 -1.65 14.78 -17.64
CA VAL A 277 -2.16 13.95 -16.53
C VAL A 277 -2.90 14.75 -15.45
N ARG A 278 -2.47 15.99 -15.17
CA ARG A 278 -3.12 16.85 -14.16
C ARG A 278 -4.56 17.22 -14.56
N GLY A 279 -4.80 17.48 -15.85
CA GLY A 279 -6.14 17.71 -16.39
C GLY A 279 -7.01 16.46 -16.32
N LEU A 280 -6.45 15.30 -16.68
CA LEU A 280 -7.15 14.02 -16.61
C LEU A 280 -7.53 13.65 -15.17
N VAL A 281 -6.67 13.93 -14.20
CA VAL A 281 -6.97 13.70 -12.76
C VAL A 281 -8.15 14.56 -12.32
N GLN A 282 -8.19 15.82 -12.72
CA GLN A 282 -9.29 16.73 -12.40
C GLN A 282 -10.61 16.26 -13.03
N GLU A 283 -10.58 15.90 -14.32
CA GLU A 283 -11.74 15.36 -15.05
C GLU A 283 -12.29 14.08 -14.39
N VAL A 284 -11.40 13.13 -14.09
CA VAL A 284 -11.79 11.87 -13.44
C VAL A 284 -12.32 12.12 -12.03
N TYR A 285 -11.70 13.01 -11.27
CA TYR A 285 -12.18 13.42 -9.94
C TYR A 285 -13.64 13.93 -9.99
N GLU A 286 -13.92 14.86 -10.90
CA GLU A 286 -15.26 15.43 -11.10
C GLU A 286 -16.27 14.36 -11.55
N LYS A 287 -15.88 13.50 -12.48
CA LYS A 287 -16.71 12.40 -12.98
C LYS A 287 -17.06 11.38 -11.91
N LEU A 288 -16.12 11.03 -11.04
CA LEU A 288 -16.33 10.06 -9.96
C LEU A 288 -17.16 10.61 -8.81
N GLY A 289 -17.14 11.92 -8.57
CA GLY A 289 -17.79 12.57 -7.44
C GLY A 289 -17.26 12.09 -6.09
N CYS A 290 -16.03 11.56 -6.03
CA CYS A 290 -15.38 11.19 -4.78
C CYS A 290 -14.93 12.43 -4.01
N LYS A 291 -14.80 12.34 -2.67
CA LYS A 291 -14.39 13.52 -1.88
C LYS A 291 -12.90 13.83 -2.04
N ARG A 292 -12.07 12.78 -2.17
CA ARG A 292 -10.61 12.88 -2.36
C ARG A 292 -10.15 11.83 -3.34
N LEU A 293 -9.35 12.22 -4.33
CA LEU A 293 -8.68 11.34 -5.29
C LEU A 293 -7.17 11.54 -5.19
N ILE A 294 -6.40 10.46 -5.01
CA ILE A 294 -4.95 10.51 -5.12
C ILE A 294 -4.48 9.57 -6.22
N VAL A 295 -3.71 10.12 -7.16
CA VAL A 295 -3.20 9.37 -8.31
C VAL A 295 -1.70 9.19 -8.18
N THR A 296 -1.26 7.94 -7.97
CA THR A 296 0.16 7.59 -7.85
C THR A 296 0.83 7.53 -9.22
N ARG A 297 2.07 8.03 -9.31
CA ARG A 297 2.85 8.17 -10.53
C ARG A 297 4.27 7.57 -10.40
N GLY A 298 4.43 6.60 -9.52
CA GLY A 298 5.69 5.94 -9.23
C GLY A 298 6.79 6.94 -8.83
N LYS A 299 7.89 7.01 -9.61
CA LYS A 299 9.02 7.92 -9.32
C LYS A 299 8.65 9.41 -9.35
N ASN A 300 7.50 9.76 -9.92
CA ASN A 300 7.02 11.15 -9.99
C ASN A 300 6.08 11.50 -8.82
N GLY A 301 5.98 10.65 -7.79
CA GLY A 301 5.13 10.88 -6.62
C GLY A 301 3.65 10.67 -6.87
N CYS A 302 2.80 11.61 -6.45
CA CYS A 302 1.37 11.54 -6.68
C CYS A 302 0.76 12.92 -6.93
N ILE A 303 -0.42 12.93 -7.56
CA ILE A 303 -1.31 14.08 -7.68
C ILE A 303 -2.47 13.83 -6.73
N CYS A 304 -2.69 14.76 -5.81
CA CYS A 304 -3.78 14.71 -4.85
C CYS A 304 -4.84 15.73 -5.26
N CYS A 305 -6.13 15.36 -5.25
CA CYS A 305 -7.23 16.22 -5.67
C CYS A 305 -8.38 16.17 -4.68
N ASP A 306 -8.87 17.33 -4.26
CA ASP A 306 -10.13 17.51 -3.55
C ASP A 306 -10.79 18.86 -3.93
N SER A 307 -11.98 19.12 -3.41
CA SER A 307 -12.73 20.34 -3.72
C SER A 307 -12.12 21.61 -3.11
N ALA A 308 -11.32 21.51 -2.07
CA ALA A 308 -10.75 22.66 -1.36
C ALA A 308 -9.41 23.09 -1.95
N ALA A 309 -8.50 22.14 -2.23
CA ALA A 309 -7.17 22.43 -2.70
C ALA A 309 -7.02 22.32 -4.24
N GLY A 310 -8.02 21.73 -4.92
CA GLY A 310 -7.87 21.34 -6.32
C GLY A 310 -6.82 20.23 -6.48
N ALA A 311 -6.11 20.22 -7.60
CA ALA A 311 -5.04 19.24 -7.84
C ALA A 311 -3.69 19.77 -7.34
N ILE A 312 -3.02 19.06 -6.45
CA ILE A 312 -1.69 19.37 -5.91
C ILE A 312 -0.71 18.22 -6.16
N ASP A 313 0.56 18.53 -6.39
CA ASP A 313 1.61 17.52 -6.58
C ASP A 313 2.35 17.27 -5.28
N VAL A 314 2.60 15.99 -4.98
CA VAL A 314 3.43 15.55 -3.84
C VAL A 314 4.53 14.63 -4.40
N PRO A 315 5.81 14.98 -4.24
CA PRO A 315 6.91 14.23 -4.86
C PRO A 315 7.10 12.85 -4.22
N ALA A 316 7.74 11.94 -4.97
CA ALA A 316 8.18 10.65 -4.43
C ALA A 316 9.36 10.83 -3.49
N VAL A 317 9.37 10.06 -2.39
CA VAL A 317 10.42 10.11 -1.36
C VAL A 317 11.21 8.80 -1.25
N ALA A 318 11.11 7.92 -2.24
CA ALA A 318 11.81 6.64 -2.27
C ALA A 318 13.28 6.82 -2.68
N GLY A 319 14.22 6.46 -1.80
CA GLY A 319 15.65 6.49 -2.10
C GLY A 319 16.15 5.22 -2.81
N LYS A 320 15.52 4.06 -2.59
CA LYS A 320 15.88 2.76 -3.17
C LYS A 320 14.64 2.00 -3.60
N VAL A 321 14.68 1.42 -4.77
CA VAL A 321 13.62 0.56 -5.30
C VAL A 321 14.18 -0.83 -5.54
N VAL A 322 13.66 -1.82 -4.82
CA VAL A 322 13.98 -3.26 -4.98
C VAL A 322 12.84 -3.93 -5.75
N ASP A 323 11.61 -3.75 -5.30
CA ASP A 323 10.42 -4.29 -5.94
C ASP A 323 9.27 -3.28 -5.88
N ARG A 324 8.43 -3.26 -6.92
CA ARG A 324 7.28 -2.33 -6.99
C ARG A 324 5.96 -2.97 -6.55
N ILE A 325 5.94 -4.29 -6.35
CA ILE A 325 4.74 -5.02 -5.94
C ILE A 325 4.36 -4.61 -4.52
N GLY A 326 3.07 -4.33 -4.31
CA GLY A 326 2.51 -3.95 -3.00
C GLY A 326 2.66 -2.46 -2.63
N ALA A 327 3.35 -1.64 -3.43
CA ALA A 327 3.52 -0.21 -3.13
C ALA A 327 2.19 0.56 -3.09
N GLY A 328 1.26 0.25 -4.00
CA GLY A 328 -0.07 0.85 -4.04
C GLY A 328 -0.92 0.45 -2.84
N ASP A 329 -0.85 -0.83 -2.45
CA ASP A 329 -1.58 -1.36 -1.28
C ASP A 329 -1.06 -0.72 0.02
N ALA A 330 0.26 -0.57 0.14
CA ALA A 330 0.91 0.14 1.25
C ALA A 330 0.52 1.62 1.30
N PHE A 331 0.52 2.30 0.13
CA PHE A 331 0.08 3.68 0.00
C PHE A 331 -1.34 3.85 0.52
N LEU A 332 -2.32 3.11 -0.03
CA LEU A 332 -3.72 3.17 0.38
C LEU A 332 -3.88 2.85 1.87
N SER A 333 -3.24 1.78 2.36
CA SER A 333 -3.38 1.31 3.74
C SER A 333 -3.05 2.40 4.76
N VAL A 334 -1.91 3.09 4.59
CA VAL A 334 -1.48 4.11 5.56
C VAL A 334 -2.19 5.44 5.34
N SER A 335 -2.30 5.90 4.09
CA SER A 335 -2.92 7.19 3.78
C SER A 335 -4.41 7.24 4.15
N SER A 336 -5.13 6.11 4.06
CA SER A 336 -6.54 6.01 4.47
C SER A 336 -6.73 6.29 5.96
N LEU A 337 -5.75 5.91 6.81
CA LEU A 337 -5.81 6.16 8.25
C LEU A 337 -5.78 7.65 8.59
N LEU A 338 -5.10 8.45 7.77
CA LEU A 338 -5.05 9.89 7.94
C LEU A 338 -6.24 10.57 7.24
N ALA A 339 -6.65 10.03 6.07
CA ALA A 339 -7.78 10.56 5.31
C ALA A 339 -9.09 10.52 6.11
N VAL A 340 -9.38 9.42 6.83
CA VAL A 340 -10.58 9.27 7.67
C VAL A 340 -10.59 10.26 8.85
N GLN A 341 -9.43 10.66 9.34
CA GLN A 341 -9.28 11.65 10.41
C GLN A 341 -9.33 13.10 9.91
N GLY A 342 -9.54 13.32 8.61
CA GLY A 342 -9.63 14.65 8.02
C GLY A 342 -8.30 15.38 7.86
N ALA A 343 -7.16 14.67 7.85
CA ALA A 343 -5.85 15.27 7.63
C ALA A 343 -5.80 16.08 6.32
N PRO A 344 -4.95 17.14 6.25
CA PRO A 344 -4.73 17.91 5.02
C PRO A 344 -4.37 17.03 3.83
N LEU A 345 -4.78 17.42 2.63
CA LEU A 345 -4.65 16.59 1.43
C LEU A 345 -3.18 16.26 1.09
N ASP A 346 -2.27 17.22 1.24
CA ASP A 346 -0.85 17.05 1.03
C ASP A 346 -0.20 16.14 2.10
N VAL A 347 -0.70 16.17 3.35
CA VAL A 347 -0.29 15.25 4.42
C VAL A 347 -0.70 13.80 4.07
N VAL A 348 -1.92 13.59 3.56
CA VAL A 348 -2.39 12.27 3.12
C VAL A 348 -1.52 11.75 1.96
N GLY A 349 -1.21 12.61 0.97
CA GLY A 349 -0.33 12.25 -0.15
C GLY A 349 1.11 11.94 0.29
N PHE A 350 1.68 12.78 1.16
CA PHE A 350 3.03 12.58 1.69
C PHE A 350 3.16 11.28 2.47
N THR A 351 2.23 10.99 3.37
CA THR A 351 2.24 9.76 4.18
C THR A 351 2.06 8.52 3.32
N GLY A 352 1.20 8.57 2.30
CA GLY A 352 1.08 7.50 1.31
C GLY A 352 2.38 7.27 0.54
N ASN A 353 3.05 8.33 0.06
CA ASN A 353 4.35 8.23 -0.63
C ASN A 353 5.45 7.67 0.29
N ALA A 354 5.47 8.06 1.58
CA ALA A 354 6.41 7.52 2.56
C ALA A 354 6.16 6.02 2.82
N ALA A 355 4.90 5.58 2.89
CA ALA A 355 4.55 4.18 3.01
C ALA A 355 4.97 3.38 1.76
N GLY A 356 4.67 3.89 0.57
CA GLY A 356 5.11 3.30 -0.69
C GLY A 356 6.63 3.20 -0.80
N ALA A 357 7.37 4.20 -0.30
CA ALA A 357 8.83 4.21 -0.30
C ALA A 357 9.43 3.07 0.55
N LEU A 358 8.84 2.75 1.71
CA LEU A 358 9.24 1.59 2.51
C LEU A 358 8.89 0.28 1.79
N ALA A 359 7.70 0.19 1.24
CA ALA A 359 7.26 -1.03 0.54
C ALA A 359 8.18 -1.37 -0.63
N VAL A 360 8.55 -0.40 -1.48
CA VAL A 360 9.43 -0.67 -2.63
C VAL A 360 10.87 -1.00 -2.26
N ALA A 361 11.30 -0.80 -1.02
CA ALA A 361 12.63 -1.12 -0.54
C ALA A 361 12.82 -2.61 -0.19
N THR A 362 11.73 -3.39 -0.19
CA THR A 362 11.71 -4.85 0.11
C THR A 362 11.22 -5.64 -1.11
N VAL A 363 11.38 -6.97 -1.06
CA VAL A 363 10.86 -7.88 -2.09
C VAL A 363 9.40 -8.18 -1.80
N ALA A 364 8.51 -7.90 -2.76
CA ALA A 364 7.08 -8.13 -2.64
C ALA A 364 6.51 -7.59 -1.30
N ASN A 365 5.56 -8.32 -0.72
CA ASN A 365 4.97 -8.03 0.60
C ASN A 365 5.63 -8.89 1.70
N ARG A 366 6.96 -9.03 1.69
CA ARG A 366 7.69 -9.84 2.68
C ARG A 366 7.42 -9.37 4.09
N ASP A 367 7.48 -8.07 4.29
CA ASP A 367 7.29 -7.44 5.60
C ASP A 367 6.17 -6.41 5.53
N ALA A 368 5.31 -6.40 6.55
CA ALA A 368 4.38 -5.30 6.73
C ALA A 368 5.14 -4.03 7.16
N ILE A 369 4.61 -2.87 6.79
CA ILE A 369 5.16 -1.60 7.28
C ILE A 369 5.13 -1.61 8.81
N ASP A 370 6.31 -1.55 9.41
CA ASP A 370 6.47 -1.47 10.85
C ASP A 370 6.30 -0.03 11.33
N ARG A 371 5.52 0.17 12.39
CA ARG A 371 5.22 1.48 12.95
C ARG A 371 6.47 2.25 13.39
N VAL A 372 7.44 1.56 13.98
CA VAL A 372 8.68 2.20 14.46
C VAL A 372 9.54 2.66 13.28
N SER A 373 9.70 1.81 12.28
CA SER A 373 10.45 2.13 11.07
C SER A 373 9.78 3.27 10.29
N TYR A 374 8.46 3.25 10.18
CA TYR A 374 7.69 4.30 9.52
C TYR A 374 7.81 5.65 10.24
N ARG A 375 7.69 5.66 11.58
CA ARG A 375 7.92 6.85 12.40
C ARG A 375 9.31 7.44 12.16
N LYS A 376 10.36 6.61 12.21
CA LYS A 376 11.74 7.06 11.97
C LYS A 376 11.90 7.65 10.57
N GLN A 377 11.23 7.08 9.56
CA GLN A 377 11.25 7.62 8.21
C GLN A 377 10.59 9.00 8.13
N ILE A 378 9.41 9.19 8.71
CA ILE A 378 8.74 10.50 8.76
C ILE A 378 9.64 11.52 9.46
N GLU A 379 10.19 11.18 10.64
CA GLU A 379 11.12 12.05 11.38
C GLU A 379 12.39 12.38 10.57
N SER A 380 12.90 11.44 9.78
CA SER A 380 14.08 11.64 8.93
C SER A 380 13.81 12.52 7.71
N LEU A 381 12.63 12.36 7.08
CA LEU A 381 12.24 13.14 5.90
C LEU A 381 11.92 14.60 6.25
N LEU A 382 11.50 14.88 7.48
CA LEU A 382 11.04 16.20 7.91
C LEU A 382 12.03 16.90 8.89
N LYS A 383 13.26 16.43 8.95
CA LYS A 383 14.37 17.11 9.65
C LYS A 383 15.02 18.11 8.71
#